data_6720e20b9eb2fb3789c8e66e266ab6c6
#
_entry.id   6720e20b9eb2fb3789c8e66e266ab6c6
#
_cell.length_a   1.000
_cell.length_b   1.000
_cell.length_c   1.000
_cell.angle_alpha   90.00
_cell.angle_beta   90.00
_cell.angle_gamma   90.00
#
_symmetry.space_group_name_H-M   'P 1'
#
loop_
_entity.id
_entity.type
_entity.pdbx_description
1 polymer ?
#
loop_
_entity_poly.entity_id
_entity_poly.type
_entity_poly.pdbx_seq_one_letter_code
_entity_poly.pdbx_strand_id
1 'polypeptide(L)'
;DQLPVEQAKKCLLIMHTDPVDQNGTDLPAVVEAVCDPKIHKVKFDEQKWSEKELNYVYNCSDAHMFMTDNEGWGLGLTESLTAGRMIIAPVQGGMQDQMRFEDENGDWVKFTTEWPSNADGRYKKCGEWAMPMFPKTRSVKGSPLTPYIFASQCSIEDAAIALMKTYKMGK
;
A
#
# COMPACT_ATOMS: atom_id res chain seq x y z
N ASP A 1 14.90 -7.32 -6.13
CA ASP A 1 15.93 -7.72 -7.12
C ASP A 1 15.56 -7.38 -8.58
N GLN A 2 14.59 -6.47 -8.80
CA GLN A 2 14.25 -6.02 -10.16
C GLN A 2 15.00 -4.76 -10.58
N LEU A 3 15.64 -4.06 -9.65
CA LEU A 3 16.48 -2.90 -9.92
C LEU A 3 17.96 -3.30 -10.02
N PRO A 4 18.74 -2.64 -10.90
CA PRO A 4 20.20 -2.71 -10.81
C PRO A 4 20.68 -2.32 -9.43
N VAL A 5 21.71 -2.99 -8.91
CA VAL A 5 22.22 -2.80 -7.54
C VAL A 5 22.49 -1.34 -7.21
N GLU A 6 23.09 -0.58 -8.13
CA GLU A 6 23.40 0.84 -7.90
C GLU A 6 22.16 1.75 -7.84
N GLN A 7 21.04 1.28 -8.39
CA GLN A 7 19.75 1.97 -8.25
C GLN A 7 19.06 1.54 -6.95
N ALA A 8 19.07 0.25 -6.62
CA ALA A 8 18.50 -0.26 -5.38
C ALA A 8 19.13 0.39 -4.15
N LYS A 9 20.45 0.61 -4.14
CA LYS A 9 21.17 1.32 -3.06
C LYS A 9 20.69 2.76 -2.82
N LYS A 10 20.00 3.38 -3.78
CA LYS A 10 19.44 4.73 -3.66
C LYS A 10 18.03 4.74 -3.09
N CYS A 11 17.38 3.58 -3.01
CA CYS A 11 16.03 3.45 -2.45
C CYS A 11 16.10 3.30 -0.93
N LEU A 12 15.12 3.86 -0.25
CA LEU A 12 14.92 3.72 1.19
C LEU A 12 13.47 3.36 1.46
N LEU A 13 13.24 2.29 2.21
CA LEU A 13 11.94 1.97 2.79
C LEU A 13 11.88 2.52 4.20
N ILE A 14 10.95 3.41 4.47
CA ILE A 14 10.63 3.87 5.83
C ILE A 14 9.37 3.15 6.28
N MET A 15 9.45 2.46 7.40
CA MET A 15 8.33 1.77 8.04
C MET A 15 8.00 2.48 9.35
N HIS A 16 6.89 3.22 9.36
CA HIS A 16 6.40 3.89 10.57
C HIS A 16 5.49 2.90 11.32
N THR A 17 6.08 2.13 12.20
CA THR A 17 5.41 1.05 12.93
C THR A 17 6.25 0.60 14.11
N ASP A 18 5.61 -0.04 15.10
CA ASP A 18 6.31 -0.88 16.06
C ASP A 18 6.88 -2.10 15.31
N PRO A 19 8.20 -2.27 15.26
CA PRO A 19 8.81 -3.34 14.46
C PRO A 19 8.63 -4.73 15.05
N VAL A 20 8.28 -4.85 16.34
CA VAL A 20 8.05 -6.12 17.04
C VAL A 20 6.76 -6.03 17.86
N ASP A 21 5.63 -6.10 17.20
CA ASP A 21 4.32 -6.07 17.83
C ASP A 21 3.87 -7.47 18.28
N GLN A 22 3.15 -7.56 19.42
CA GLN A 22 2.67 -8.84 19.97
C GLN A 22 1.69 -9.59 19.05
N ASN A 23 0.98 -8.86 18.19
CA ASN A 23 0.02 -9.42 17.23
C ASN A 23 0.57 -9.41 15.79
N GLY A 24 1.79 -8.95 15.62
CA GLY A 24 2.45 -8.78 14.33
C GLY A 24 3.59 -9.75 14.10
N THR A 25 4.39 -9.41 13.10
CA THR A 25 5.60 -10.14 12.73
C THR A 25 6.82 -9.42 13.30
N ASP A 26 7.87 -10.15 13.65
CA ASP A 26 9.20 -9.59 13.93
C ASP A 26 9.79 -9.08 12.60
N LEU A 27 9.55 -7.80 12.31
CA LEU A 27 9.97 -7.18 11.06
C LEU A 27 11.49 -7.09 10.91
N PRO A 28 12.28 -6.77 11.94
CA PRO A 28 13.74 -6.85 11.88
C PRO A 28 14.26 -8.24 11.44
N ALA A 29 13.72 -9.31 12.01
CA ALA A 29 14.11 -10.66 11.63
C ALA A 29 13.73 -10.97 10.16
N VAL A 30 12.59 -10.51 9.70
CA VAL A 30 12.20 -10.64 8.29
C VAL A 30 13.17 -9.86 7.38
N VAL A 31 13.51 -8.64 7.73
CA VAL A 31 14.46 -7.83 6.96
C VAL A 31 15.83 -8.52 6.90
N GLU A 32 16.33 -9.06 8.03
CA GLU A 32 17.57 -9.81 8.06
C GLU A 32 17.54 -11.05 7.15
N ALA A 33 16.41 -11.76 7.12
CA ALA A 33 16.25 -12.96 6.32
C ALA A 33 16.16 -12.72 4.81
N VAL A 34 15.59 -11.58 4.37
CA VAL A 34 15.27 -11.35 2.96
C VAL A 34 16.05 -10.22 2.30
N CYS A 35 16.69 -9.34 3.06
CA CYS A 35 17.41 -8.18 2.57
C CYS A 35 18.92 -8.33 2.66
N ASP A 36 19.64 -7.92 1.61
CA ASP A 36 21.09 -7.69 1.72
C ASP A 36 21.32 -6.27 2.28
N PRO A 37 21.89 -6.11 3.49
CA PRO A 37 22.07 -4.79 4.12
C PRO A 37 23.06 -3.89 3.36
N LYS A 38 23.85 -4.44 2.44
CA LYS A 38 24.75 -3.67 1.57
C LYS A 38 24.02 -2.99 0.42
N ILE A 39 22.81 -3.46 0.11
CA ILE A 39 22.00 -3.02 -1.02
C ILE A 39 20.71 -2.35 -0.54
N HIS A 40 19.96 -3.03 0.35
CA HIS A 40 18.64 -2.64 0.76
C HIS A 40 18.68 -1.82 2.03
N LYS A 41 18.01 -0.67 2.01
CA LYS A 41 17.92 0.23 3.16
C LYS A 41 16.49 0.22 3.68
N VAL A 42 16.32 -0.27 4.91
CA VAL A 42 15.05 -0.24 5.64
C VAL A 42 15.27 0.54 6.93
N LYS A 43 14.38 1.47 7.22
CA LYS A 43 14.37 2.24 8.46
C LYS A 43 13.04 2.03 9.15
N PHE A 44 13.07 1.57 10.39
CA PHE A 44 11.94 1.57 11.30
C PHE A 44 11.88 2.88 12.07
N ASP A 45 10.69 3.40 12.28
CA ASP A 45 10.45 4.60 13.07
C ASP A 45 9.21 4.39 13.94
N GLU A 46 9.41 4.42 15.26
CA GLU A 46 8.37 4.19 16.29
C GLU A 46 7.90 5.51 16.93
N GLN A 47 8.45 6.64 16.51
CA GLN A 47 8.12 7.93 17.11
C GLN A 47 6.68 8.31 16.76
N LYS A 48 5.97 8.85 17.74
CA LYS A 48 4.70 9.52 17.47
C LYS A 48 4.98 10.89 16.87
N TRP A 49 4.77 11.00 15.58
CA TRP A 49 4.91 12.26 14.86
C TRP A 49 3.69 13.15 15.07
N SER A 50 3.95 14.45 15.22
CA SER A 50 2.90 15.46 15.06
C SER A 50 2.42 15.48 13.60
N GLU A 51 1.23 16.04 13.36
CA GLU A 51 0.69 16.20 12.00
C GLU A 51 1.67 16.91 11.06
N LYS A 52 2.41 17.89 11.59
CA LYS A 52 3.42 18.63 10.83
C LYS A 52 4.62 17.78 10.44
N GLU A 53 5.10 16.95 11.35
CA GLU A 53 6.22 16.02 11.07
C GLU A 53 5.79 14.94 10.09
N LEU A 54 4.60 14.37 10.26
CA LEU A 54 4.04 13.40 9.35
C LEU A 54 3.91 13.97 7.93
N ASN A 55 3.44 15.22 7.81
CA ASN A 55 3.38 15.91 6.53
C ASN A 55 4.77 16.07 5.90
N TYR A 56 5.83 16.32 6.68
CA TYR A 56 7.20 16.34 6.14
C TYR A 56 7.60 14.97 5.60
N VAL A 57 7.28 13.89 6.30
CA VAL A 57 7.60 12.53 5.84
C VAL A 57 6.92 12.23 4.51
N TYR A 58 5.62 12.52 4.38
CA TYR A 58 4.94 12.38 3.10
C TYR A 58 5.58 13.21 2.00
N ASN A 59 5.93 14.46 2.27
CA ASN A 59 6.56 15.33 1.28
C ASN A 59 7.98 14.91 0.89
N CYS A 60 8.69 14.19 1.75
CA CYS A 60 10.02 13.64 1.46
C CYS A 60 9.98 12.28 0.76
N SER A 61 8.82 11.61 0.71
CA SER A 61 8.68 10.33 0.05
C SER A 61 8.22 10.46 -1.41
N ASP A 62 8.56 9.49 -2.24
CA ASP A 62 8.13 9.40 -3.64
C ASP A 62 6.77 8.73 -3.76
N ALA A 63 6.51 7.74 -2.90
CA ALA A 63 5.26 6.99 -2.86
C ALA A 63 4.96 6.48 -1.45
N HIS A 64 3.68 6.27 -1.19
CA HIS A 64 3.18 5.61 0.00
C HIS A 64 2.61 4.24 -0.38
N MET A 65 3.19 3.19 0.19
CA MET A 65 2.73 1.82 0.02
C MET A 65 1.94 1.38 1.26
N PHE A 66 0.68 1.09 1.09
CA PHE A 66 -0.24 0.72 2.16
C PHE A 66 -0.67 -0.74 1.98
N MET A 67 0.04 -1.66 2.63
CA MET A 67 -0.20 -3.11 2.51
C MET A 67 -1.03 -3.59 3.70
N THR A 68 -2.34 -3.56 3.54
CA THR A 68 -3.27 -4.05 4.54
C THR A 68 -4.18 -5.13 3.96
N ASP A 69 -4.53 -6.10 4.78
CA ASP A 69 -5.49 -7.16 4.42
C ASP A 69 -6.95 -6.68 4.48
N ASN A 70 -7.21 -5.67 5.29
CA ASN A 70 -8.53 -5.05 5.45
C ASN A 70 -8.38 -3.62 5.95
N GLU A 71 -9.15 -2.72 5.39
CA GLU A 71 -9.16 -1.32 5.76
C GLU A 71 -10.51 -0.70 5.44
N GLY A 72 -11.05 0.11 6.35
CA GLY A 72 -12.29 0.84 6.13
C GLY A 72 -12.12 1.95 5.10
N TRP A 73 -11.25 2.92 5.38
CA TRP A 73 -10.98 4.06 4.51
C TRP A 73 -9.51 4.20 4.12
N GLY A 74 -8.59 4.06 5.08
CA GLY A 74 -7.17 4.30 4.87
C GLY A 74 -6.79 5.78 4.97
N LEU A 75 -6.90 6.35 6.15
CA LEU A 75 -6.59 7.77 6.38
C LEU A 75 -5.18 8.14 5.91
N GLY A 76 -4.18 7.29 6.16
CA GLY A 76 -2.82 7.51 5.70
C GLY A 76 -2.70 7.64 4.18
N LEU A 77 -3.56 6.99 3.39
CA LEU A 77 -3.62 7.21 1.94
C LEU A 77 -4.15 8.59 1.60
N THR A 78 -5.22 9.05 2.28
CA THR A 78 -5.76 10.40 2.10
C THR A 78 -4.71 11.46 2.40
N GLU A 79 -3.99 11.32 3.50
CA GLU A 79 -2.91 12.22 3.91
C GLU A 79 -1.79 12.26 2.86
N SER A 80 -1.37 11.09 2.38
CA SER A 80 -0.37 10.95 1.34
C SER A 80 -0.80 11.58 0.01
N LEU A 81 -2.04 11.37 -0.40
CA LEU A 81 -2.63 12.01 -1.59
C LEU A 81 -2.68 13.52 -1.45
N THR A 82 -3.04 14.03 -0.26
CA THR A 82 -3.06 15.47 0.02
C THR A 82 -1.66 16.08 -0.10
N ALA A 83 -0.62 15.32 0.24
CA ALA A 83 0.77 15.70 0.01
C ALA A 83 1.24 15.49 -1.45
N GLY A 84 0.35 15.10 -2.36
CA GLY A 84 0.66 14.88 -3.78
C GLY A 84 1.51 13.64 -4.04
N ARG A 85 1.44 12.63 -3.18
CA ARG A 85 2.23 11.40 -3.33
C ARG A 85 1.47 10.32 -4.07
N MET A 86 2.21 9.50 -4.79
CA MET A 86 1.70 8.28 -5.40
C MET A 86 1.28 7.29 -4.30
N ILE A 87 0.13 6.65 -4.45
CA ILE A 87 -0.31 5.58 -3.56
C ILE A 87 -0.23 4.21 -4.22
N ILE A 88 0.19 3.21 -3.46
CA ILE A 88 0.20 1.80 -3.86
C ILE A 88 -0.60 1.05 -2.80
N ALA A 89 -1.76 0.52 -3.14
CA ALA A 89 -2.64 -0.09 -2.15
C ALA A 89 -3.55 -1.18 -2.75
N PRO A 90 -4.05 -2.11 -1.91
CA PRO A 90 -5.05 -3.10 -2.31
C PRO A 90 -6.36 -2.46 -2.75
N VAL A 91 -7.01 -3.09 -3.75
CA VAL A 91 -8.35 -2.69 -4.20
C VAL A 91 -9.38 -3.30 -3.25
N GLN A 92 -9.62 -2.62 -2.14
CA GLN A 92 -10.60 -3.02 -1.13
C GLN A 92 -11.02 -1.83 -0.25
N GLY A 93 -12.20 -1.96 0.39
CA GLY A 93 -12.75 -0.93 1.26
C GLY A 93 -12.75 0.45 0.61
N GLY A 94 -12.69 1.50 1.40
CA GLY A 94 -12.63 2.88 0.91
C GLY A 94 -11.34 3.27 0.18
N MET A 95 -10.31 2.42 0.22
CA MET A 95 -9.09 2.68 -0.56
C MET A 95 -9.38 2.69 -2.07
N GLN A 96 -10.29 1.85 -2.54
CA GLN A 96 -10.68 1.82 -3.96
C GLN A 96 -11.41 3.10 -4.38
N ASP A 97 -12.14 3.75 -3.48
CA ASP A 97 -12.80 5.04 -3.76
C ASP A 97 -11.75 6.15 -3.96
N GLN A 98 -10.67 6.11 -3.21
CA GLN A 98 -9.56 7.05 -3.33
C GLN A 98 -8.75 6.87 -4.63
N MET A 99 -8.77 5.67 -5.22
CA MET A 99 -8.12 5.37 -6.51
C MET A 99 -8.92 5.89 -7.70
N ARG A 100 -10.23 6.07 -7.55
CA ARG A 100 -11.15 6.58 -8.57
C ARG A 100 -11.09 5.80 -9.87
N PHE A 101 -11.58 4.58 -9.85
CA PHE A 101 -11.70 3.78 -11.06
C PHE A 101 -12.67 4.41 -12.06
N GLU A 102 -12.35 4.26 -13.33
CA GLU A 102 -13.16 4.70 -14.46
C GLU A 102 -13.76 3.51 -15.20
N ASP A 103 -15.00 3.67 -15.63
CA ASP A 103 -15.69 2.71 -16.48
C ASP A 103 -15.28 2.89 -17.96
N GLU A 104 -15.96 2.17 -18.84
CA GLU A 104 -15.69 2.19 -20.28
C GLU A 104 -15.99 3.53 -20.95
N ASN A 105 -16.84 4.36 -20.32
CA ASN A 105 -17.19 5.70 -20.80
C ASN A 105 -16.25 6.78 -20.25
N GLY A 106 -15.37 6.40 -19.29
CA GLY A 106 -14.51 7.34 -18.57
C GLY A 106 -15.19 7.97 -17.36
N ASP A 107 -16.38 7.50 -16.98
CA ASP A 107 -17.07 7.94 -15.78
C ASP A 107 -16.54 7.19 -14.56
N TRP A 108 -16.58 7.85 -13.41
CA TRP A 108 -16.18 7.22 -12.17
C TRP A 108 -17.11 6.08 -11.79
N VAL A 109 -16.51 4.93 -11.55
CA VAL A 109 -17.21 3.74 -11.13
C VAL A 109 -17.92 3.98 -9.80
N LYS A 110 -19.21 3.67 -9.76
CA LYS A 110 -20.03 3.70 -8.55
C LYS A 110 -20.23 2.27 -8.06
N PHE A 111 -19.84 2.03 -6.83
CA PHE A 111 -20.10 0.75 -6.19
C PHE A 111 -21.56 0.65 -5.76
N THR A 112 -22.12 -0.55 -5.88
CA THR A 112 -23.50 -0.86 -5.52
C THR A 112 -23.54 -2.00 -4.51
N THR A 113 -24.72 -2.27 -3.96
CA THR A 113 -24.90 -3.42 -3.05
C THR A 113 -24.62 -4.75 -3.74
N GLU A 114 -24.96 -4.85 -5.02
CA GLU A 114 -24.77 -6.04 -5.85
C GLU A 114 -23.32 -6.20 -6.31
N TRP A 115 -22.63 -5.08 -6.47
CA TRP A 115 -21.20 -5.05 -6.84
C TRP A 115 -20.46 -4.02 -5.96
N PRO A 116 -20.10 -4.42 -4.73
CA PRO A 116 -19.58 -3.50 -3.72
C PRO A 116 -18.06 -3.24 -3.85
N SER A 117 -17.38 -3.90 -4.77
CA SER A 117 -15.93 -3.80 -4.89
C SER A 117 -15.43 -4.15 -6.29
N ASN A 118 -14.41 -3.41 -6.73
CA ASN A 118 -13.64 -3.70 -7.95
C ASN A 118 -12.47 -4.69 -7.69
N ALA A 119 -12.49 -5.43 -6.59
CA ALA A 119 -11.45 -6.41 -6.26
C ALA A 119 -11.32 -7.52 -7.31
N ASP A 120 -12.39 -7.80 -8.07
CA ASP A 120 -12.38 -8.69 -9.23
C ASP A 120 -11.58 -8.15 -10.42
N GLY A 121 -11.20 -6.87 -10.37
CA GLY A 121 -10.43 -6.20 -11.40
C GLY A 121 -11.20 -5.96 -12.69
N ARG A 122 -12.51 -5.80 -12.64
CA ARG A 122 -13.35 -5.46 -13.78
C ARG A 122 -12.88 -4.20 -14.48
N TYR A 123 -12.63 -3.15 -13.72
CA TYR A 123 -12.09 -1.89 -14.21
C TYR A 123 -10.62 -1.75 -13.83
N LYS A 124 -9.78 -1.41 -14.79
CA LYS A 124 -8.32 -1.30 -14.61
C LYS A 124 -7.83 0.14 -14.62
N LYS A 125 -8.57 1.04 -15.29
CA LYS A 125 -8.23 2.45 -15.37
C LYS A 125 -8.60 3.13 -14.07
N CYS A 126 -7.66 3.87 -13.50
CA CYS A 126 -7.86 4.64 -12.26
C CYS A 126 -7.08 5.95 -12.34
N GLY A 127 -7.15 6.76 -11.30
CA GLY A 127 -6.39 8.01 -11.22
C GLY A 127 -4.88 7.76 -11.36
N GLU A 128 -4.19 8.67 -12.04
CA GLU A 128 -2.74 8.57 -12.32
C GLU A 128 -1.89 8.56 -11.04
N TRP A 129 -2.46 8.99 -9.93
CA TRP A 129 -1.83 8.99 -8.61
C TRP A 129 -1.87 7.63 -7.89
N ALA A 130 -2.51 6.62 -8.47
CA ALA A 130 -2.74 5.34 -7.81
C ALA A 130 -2.18 4.15 -8.59
N MET A 131 -1.54 3.24 -7.87
CA MET A 131 -1.14 1.92 -8.33
C MET A 131 -1.98 0.86 -7.62
N PRO A 132 -3.09 0.40 -8.23
CA PRO A 132 -3.97 -0.56 -7.62
C PRO A 132 -3.35 -1.95 -7.60
N MET A 133 -3.48 -2.64 -6.47
CA MET A 133 -3.14 -4.05 -6.33
C MET A 133 -4.44 -4.85 -6.16
N PHE A 134 -4.73 -5.73 -7.12
CA PHE A 134 -5.93 -6.54 -7.09
C PHE A 134 -5.70 -7.79 -6.22
N PRO A 135 -6.56 -8.01 -5.19
CA PRO A 135 -6.42 -9.17 -4.31
C PRO A 135 -6.45 -10.50 -5.08
N LYS A 136 -5.59 -11.42 -4.69
CA LYS A 136 -5.54 -12.79 -5.25
C LYS A 136 -6.36 -13.77 -4.44
N THR A 137 -6.43 -13.56 -3.13
CA THR A 137 -7.19 -14.41 -2.22
C THR A 137 -8.02 -13.57 -1.28
N ARG A 138 -9.11 -14.16 -0.81
CA ARG A 138 -9.98 -13.56 0.20
C ARG A 138 -10.34 -14.62 1.22
N SER A 139 -10.17 -14.30 2.49
CA SER A 139 -10.48 -15.19 3.61
C SER A 139 -11.29 -14.45 4.67
N VAL A 140 -12.00 -15.21 5.51
CA VAL A 140 -12.65 -14.64 6.69
C VAL A 140 -11.69 -14.75 7.86
N LYS A 141 -11.42 -13.63 8.51
CA LYS A 141 -10.62 -13.54 9.76
C LYS A 141 -11.48 -13.00 10.88
N GLY A 142 -11.13 -13.36 12.10
CA GLY A 142 -11.81 -12.88 13.30
C GLY A 142 -11.76 -13.90 14.43
N SER A 143 -12.33 -13.54 15.55
CA SER A 143 -12.47 -14.37 16.75
C SER A 143 -13.79 -14.04 17.47
N PRO A 144 -14.19 -14.81 18.48
CA PRO A 144 -15.41 -14.50 19.25
C PRO A 144 -15.41 -13.10 19.90
N LEU A 145 -14.23 -12.53 20.13
CA LEU A 145 -14.06 -11.20 20.73
C LEU A 145 -13.93 -10.08 19.70
N THR A 146 -13.74 -10.42 18.41
CA THR A 146 -13.60 -9.46 17.33
C THR A 146 -14.55 -9.81 16.20
N PRO A 147 -15.10 -8.83 15.48
CA PRO A 147 -15.97 -9.11 14.34
C PRO A 147 -15.26 -9.97 13.29
N TYR A 148 -16.00 -10.86 12.65
CA TYR A 148 -15.51 -11.56 11.47
C TYR A 148 -15.52 -10.62 10.27
N ILE A 149 -14.38 -10.49 9.63
CA ILE A 149 -14.16 -9.60 8.49
C ILE A 149 -13.55 -10.37 7.32
N PHE A 150 -13.80 -9.89 6.13
CA PHE A 150 -13.09 -10.38 4.95
C PHE A 150 -11.72 -9.72 4.87
N ALA A 151 -10.66 -10.52 4.90
CA ALA A 151 -9.30 -10.11 4.63
C ALA A 151 -8.93 -10.47 3.20
N SER A 152 -8.34 -9.52 2.48
CA SER A 152 -7.95 -9.67 1.08
C SER A 152 -6.44 -9.56 0.96
N GLN A 153 -5.80 -10.52 0.29
CA GLN A 153 -4.35 -10.56 0.16
C GLN A 153 -3.92 -10.34 -1.28
N CYS A 154 -2.99 -9.43 -1.47
CA CYS A 154 -2.30 -9.19 -2.74
C CYS A 154 -1.02 -10.03 -2.82
N SER A 155 -0.55 -10.32 -4.03
CA SER A 155 0.72 -11.03 -4.19
C SER A 155 1.92 -10.09 -4.02
N ILE A 156 3.04 -10.66 -3.59
CA ILE A 156 4.32 -9.95 -3.48
C ILE A 156 4.79 -9.49 -4.87
N GLU A 157 4.53 -10.28 -5.89
CA GLU A 157 4.85 -9.97 -7.28
C GLU A 157 4.09 -8.74 -7.79
N ASP A 158 2.78 -8.64 -7.49
CA ASP A 158 1.98 -7.47 -7.86
C ASP A 158 2.49 -6.21 -7.14
N ALA A 159 2.87 -6.34 -5.87
CA ALA A 159 3.49 -5.27 -5.10
C ALA A 159 4.82 -4.80 -5.70
N ALA A 160 5.69 -5.73 -6.09
CA ALA A 160 6.95 -5.44 -6.74
C ALA A 160 6.74 -4.76 -8.10
N ILE A 161 5.77 -5.21 -8.90
CA ILE A 161 5.40 -4.59 -10.18
C ILE A 161 4.91 -3.16 -9.98
N ALA A 162 4.06 -2.92 -8.96
CA ALA A 162 3.54 -1.59 -8.63
C ALA A 162 4.68 -0.64 -8.23
N LEU A 163 5.59 -1.08 -7.35
CA LEU A 163 6.78 -0.32 -6.98
C LEU A 163 7.66 0.01 -8.18
N MET A 164 7.91 -0.96 -9.05
CA MET A 164 8.74 -0.76 -10.25
C MET A 164 8.11 0.22 -11.24
N LYS A 165 6.78 0.19 -11.40
CA LYS A 165 6.06 1.18 -12.23
C LYS A 165 6.20 2.57 -11.63
N THR A 166 5.94 2.73 -10.33
CA THR A 166 6.09 4.00 -9.61
C THR A 166 7.51 4.55 -9.73
N TYR A 167 8.52 3.71 -9.52
CA TYR A 167 9.93 4.10 -9.67
C TYR A 167 10.25 4.64 -11.07
N LYS A 168 9.67 4.04 -12.12
CA LYS A 168 9.86 4.49 -13.51
C LYS A 168 9.12 5.78 -13.83
N MET A 169 8.00 6.06 -13.16
CA MET A 169 7.24 7.29 -13.35
C MET A 169 7.91 8.51 -12.71
N GLY A 170 8.63 8.32 -11.60
CA GLY A 170 9.36 9.38 -10.89
C GLY A 170 10.67 9.82 -11.56
N LYS A 171 10.99 9.27 -12.72
CA LYS A 171 12.11 9.64 -13.58
C LYS A 171 11.62 10.40 -14.80
#